data_d04b1fc120a376132066f41f92621a1f
#
_entry.id   d04b1fc120a376132066f41f92621a1f
#
_cell.length_a   1.000
_cell.length_b   1.000
_cell.length_c   1.000
_cell.angle_alpha   90.00
_cell.angle_beta   90.00
_cell.angle_gamma   90.00
#
_symmetry.space_group_name_H-M   'P 1'
#
loop_
_entity.id
_entity.type
_entity.pdbx_description
1 polymer ?
#
loop_
_entity_poly.entity_id
_entity_poly.type
_entity_poly.pdbx_seq_one_letter_code
_entity_poly.pdbx_strand_id
1 'polypeptide(L)'
;MINLEIKAQRPALIKGYDNEIYALVKASAEQVNRDVESLPLNLAIVIDRSGSMAGQPLEEAKKSAVFIVNKMRSIDRIAIVVYDNNANVVVPSQKVINKASIIEMISSIHEGGATDLHSGWLAGAEEVARNKSPKSLNRVLLLSDGNANAGETSSDVISTQCGKLAEEGIITSTYGLGFDFNESLMINMARTGLGQSYYGETADDLLDPFQEEFDLLINTIAWNLKLSAETPNFVDCSLVNKFKRSEENQECWHLSDLAEDGDAWALFKLKVRDPENGGQKIEVLRCNLSFETKIDGAVQTKTVGPVKLILDRLSPNAFNAIAEDEEVKRRVDELMVANLQERAREASLQGDWNRVEQIIMQGKKIAGENEWLQNSL
;
A
#
# COMPACT_ATOMS: atom_id res chain seq x y z
N MET A 1 11.26 17.79 6.66
CA MET A 1 11.30 18.15 5.21
C MET A 1 11.24 16.86 4.40
N ILE A 2 10.57 16.84 3.23
CA ILE A 2 10.55 15.63 2.40
C ILE A 2 11.76 15.67 1.46
N ASN A 3 12.54 14.59 1.49
CA ASN A 3 13.70 14.38 0.64
C ASN A 3 13.42 13.29 -0.40
N LEU A 4 13.97 13.43 -1.60
CA LEU A 4 13.91 12.43 -2.66
C LEU A 4 15.33 12.03 -3.04
N GLU A 5 15.65 10.75 -2.99
CA GLU A 5 16.95 10.21 -3.41
C GLU A 5 16.80 9.06 -4.40
N ILE A 6 17.82 8.84 -5.20
CA ILE A 6 17.91 7.70 -6.12
C ILE A 6 19.23 6.97 -5.88
N LYS A 7 19.17 5.66 -5.62
CA LYS A 7 20.33 4.79 -5.48
C LYS A 7 20.28 3.73 -6.56
N ALA A 8 21.41 3.47 -7.22
CA ALA A 8 21.56 2.33 -8.12
C ALA A 8 22.08 1.11 -7.36
N GLN A 9 21.72 -0.08 -7.81
CA GLN A 9 22.30 -1.33 -7.30
C GLN A 9 23.83 -1.31 -7.36
N ARG A 10 24.40 -0.76 -8.45
CA ARG A 10 25.80 -0.35 -8.56
C ARG A 10 25.89 1.02 -9.21
N PRO A 11 26.71 1.95 -8.73
CA PRO A 11 26.78 3.30 -9.25
C PRO A 11 27.57 3.42 -10.57
N ALA A 12 27.57 2.37 -11.39
CA ALA A 12 28.29 2.31 -12.66
C ALA A 12 27.61 1.37 -13.66
N LEU A 13 28.05 1.47 -14.92
CA LEU A 13 27.68 0.62 -16.06
C LEU A 13 28.94 0.05 -16.71
N ILE A 14 28.84 -1.10 -17.35
CA ILE A 14 29.90 -1.69 -18.15
C ILE A 14 29.89 -1.01 -19.52
N LYS A 15 30.97 -0.31 -19.85
CA LYS A 15 31.13 0.37 -21.11
C LYS A 15 31.23 -0.62 -22.28
N GLY A 16 30.52 -0.36 -23.38
CA GLY A 16 30.52 -1.20 -24.59
C GLY A 16 29.54 -2.38 -24.51
N TYR A 17 28.71 -2.46 -23.47
CA TYR A 17 27.74 -3.52 -23.28
C TYR A 17 26.37 -2.94 -22.89
N ASP A 18 25.31 -3.67 -23.22
CA ASP A 18 23.99 -3.42 -22.65
C ASP A 18 23.99 -3.84 -21.19
N ASN A 19 23.42 -3.00 -20.34
CA ASN A 19 23.37 -3.21 -18.91
C ASN A 19 21.93 -3.36 -18.43
N GLU A 20 21.72 -4.21 -17.43
CA GLU A 20 20.49 -4.29 -16.68
C GLU A 20 20.80 -3.99 -15.22
N ILE A 21 20.15 -2.97 -14.65
CA ILE A 21 20.39 -2.52 -13.29
C ILE A 21 19.08 -2.19 -12.59
N TYR A 22 19.09 -2.22 -11.27
CA TYR A 22 18.00 -1.74 -10.44
C TYR A 22 18.34 -0.36 -9.86
N ALA A 23 17.33 0.51 -9.81
CA ALA A 23 17.39 1.83 -9.19
C ALA A 23 16.28 1.98 -8.16
N LEU A 24 16.63 2.24 -6.91
CA LEU A 24 15.71 2.53 -5.82
C LEU A 24 15.50 4.04 -5.74
N VAL A 25 14.26 4.47 -5.88
CA VAL A 25 13.82 5.84 -5.62
C VAL A 25 13.14 5.87 -4.27
N LYS A 26 13.61 6.71 -3.35
CA LYS A 26 13.12 6.77 -1.97
C LYS A 26 12.75 8.20 -1.61
N ALA A 27 11.51 8.37 -1.18
CA ALA A 27 11.05 9.58 -0.53
C ALA A 27 11.09 9.36 0.98
N SER A 28 11.75 10.23 1.73
CA SER A 28 11.83 10.15 3.18
C SER A 28 11.38 11.46 3.82
N ALA A 29 10.72 11.37 4.97
CA ALA A 29 10.35 12.49 5.79
C ALA A 29 11.34 12.64 6.95
N GLU A 30 12.02 13.75 7.03
CA GLU A 30 12.83 14.09 8.21
C GLU A 30 11.90 14.60 9.33
N GLN A 31 12.28 14.29 10.56
CA GLN A 31 11.59 14.79 11.75
C GLN A 31 11.48 16.31 11.71
N VAL A 32 10.26 16.80 11.73
CA VAL A 32 10.01 18.26 11.77
C VAL A 32 9.71 18.62 13.21
N ASN A 33 10.67 19.29 13.87
CA ASN A 33 10.48 19.89 15.19
C ASN A 33 9.45 21.04 15.14
N ARG A 34 8.19 20.73 14.78
CA ARG A 34 7.05 21.66 14.80
C ARG A 34 5.81 20.86 15.14
N ASP A 35 4.87 21.52 15.82
CA ASP A 35 3.49 21.05 15.97
C ASP A 35 2.82 20.97 14.58
N VAL A 36 3.19 19.95 13.78
CA VAL A 36 2.49 19.65 12.53
C VAL A 36 1.17 19.02 12.94
N GLU A 37 0.12 19.81 12.94
CA GLU A 37 -1.23 19.28 13.09
C GLU A 37 -1.51 18.31 11.94
N SER A 38 -1.58 17.01 12.24
CA SER A 38 -2.04 16.01 11.29
C SER A 38 -3.46 16.34 10.82
N LEU A 39 -3.78 15.91 9.59
CA LEU A 39 -5.14 16.12 9.07
C LEU A 39 -6.18 15.38 9.94
N PRO A 40 -7.41 15.89 10.02
CA PRO A 40 -8.50 15.12 10.58
C PRO A 40 -8.74 13.84 9.77
N LEU A 41 -9.04 12.75 10.45
CA LEU A 41 -9.48 11.52 9.82
C LEU A 41 -10.99 11.59 9.52
N ASN A 42 -11.39 11.04 8.37
CA ASN A 42 -12.76 10.76 7.99
C ASN A 42 -12.82 9.28 7.61
N LEU A 43 -13.18 8.45 8.57
CA LEU A 43 -12.98 7.00 8.56
C LEU A 43 -14.33 6.27 8.56
N ALA A 44 -14.48 5.26 7.71
CA ALA A 44 -15.49 4.23 7.85
C ALA A 44 -14.83 2.89 8.20
N ILE A 45 -15.27 2.25 9.28
CA ILE A 45 -14.93 0.88 9.60
C ILE A 45 -16.09 0.01 9.12
N VAL A 46 -15.82 -0.90 8.21
CA VAL A 46 -16.77 -1.82 7.59
C VAL A 46 -16.48 -3.22 8.12
N ILE A 47 -17.40 -3.79 8.89
CA ILE A 47 -17.21 -5.05 9.60
C ILE A 47 -18.12 -6.11 8.99
N ASP A 48 -17.51 -7.19 8.53
CA ASP A 48 -18.22 -8.42 8.21
C ASP A 48 -18.81 -9.02 9.49
N ARG A 49 -20.10 -9.32 9.46
CA ARG A 49 -20.77 -10.05 10.54
C ARG A 49 -21.45 -11.34 10.04
N SER A 50 -21.04 -11.82 8.85
CA SER A 50 -21.55 -13.07 8.29
C SER A 50 -21.38 -14.26 9.23
N GLY A 51 -22.02 -15.38 8.90
CA GLY A 51 -22.02 -16.56 9.77
C GLY A 51 -20.64 -17.14 10.06
N SER A 52 -19.67 -17.00 9.15
CA SER A 52 -18.27 -17.40 9.33
C SER A 52 -17.53 -16.53 10.36
N MET A 53 -17.95 -15.28 10.51
CA MET A 53 -17.42 -14.36 11.53
C MET A 53 -17.95 -14.62 12.94
N ALA A 54 -18.91 -15.57 13.12
CA ALA A 54 -19.51 -15.82 14.43
C ALA A 54 -18.49 -16.20 15.50
N GLY A 55 -18.68 -15.67 16.72
CA GLY A 55 -17.81 -15.93 17.86
C GLY A 55 -16.56 -15.06 17.90
N GLN A 56 -15.38 -15.67 18.02
CA GLN A 56 -14.11 -14.94 18.24
C GLN A 56 -13.79 -13.94 17.13
N PRO A 57 -13.89 -14.24 15.81
CA PRO A 57 -13.54 -13.29 14.77
C PRO A 57 -14.33 -11.97 14.85
N LEU A 58 -15.64 -12.03 15.06
CA LEU A 58 -16.47 -10.83 15.21
C LEU A 58 -16.14 -10.04 16.49
N GLU A 59 -15.87 -10.72 17.61
CA GLU A 59 -15.48 -10.04 18.84
C GLU A 59 -14.16 -9.30 18.72
N GLU A 60 -13.17 -9.86 17.97
CA GLU A 60 -11.91 -9.21 17.72
C GLU A 60 -12.05 -8.03 16.73
N ALA A 61 -12.86 -8.18 15.68
CA ALA A 61 -13.18 -7.07 14.79
C ALA A 61 -13.82 -5.89 15.56
N LYS A 62 -14.72 -6.19 16.52
CA LYS A 62 -15.31 -5.20 17.44
C LYS A 62 -14.25 -4.56 18.34
N LYS A 63 -13.33 -5.35 18.93
CA LYS A 63 -12.23 -4.82 19.75
C LYS A 63 -11.33 -3.89 18.94
N SER A 64 -10.98 -4.24 17.71
CA SER A 64 -10.19 -3.40 16.80
C SER A 64 -10.89 -2.08 16.49
N ALA A 65 -12.20 -2.11 16.22
CA ALA A 65 -13.00 -0.91 16.01
C ALA A 65 -13.03 -0.03 17.27
N VAL A 66 -13.22 -0.63 18.45
CA VAL A 66 -13.19 0.08 19.74
C VAL A 66 -11.82 0.71 20.01
N PHE A 67 -10.74 -0.01 19.71
CA PHE A 67 -9.38 0.53 19.80
C PHE A 67 -9.23 1.82 18.98
N ILE A 68 -9.63 1.79 17.71
CA ILE A 68 -9.58 2.97 16.82
C ILE A 68 -10.39 4.12 17.40
N VAL A 69 -11.64 3.89 17.83
CA VAL A 69 -12.48 4.92 18.43
C VAL A 69 -11.80 5.57 19.65
N ASN A 70 -11.14 4.77 20.47
CA ASN A 70 -10.42 5.29 21.65
C ASN A 70 -9.23 6.18 21.28
N LYS A 71 -8.56 5.90 20.18
CA LYS A 71 -7.40 6.68 19.70
C LYS A 71 -7.81 7.94 18.92
N MET A 72 -9.00 7.97 18.28
CA MET A 72 -9.47 9.11 17.49
C MET A 72 -9.67 10.36 18.31
N ARG A 73 -9.50 11.52 17.68
CA ARG A 73 -9.65 12.85 18.27
C ARG A 73 -11.07 13.38 18.02
N SER A 74 -11.49 14.37 18.80
CA SER A 74 -12.82 14.98 18.64
C SER A 74 -13.02 15.72 17.30
N ILE A 75 -11.92 16.03 16.60
CA ILE A 75 -11.95 16.63 15.26
C ILE A 75 -12.17 15.58 14.17
N ASP A 76 -11.86 14.31 14.45
CA ASP A 76 -11.98 13.21 13.50
C ASP A 76 -13.45 12.77 13.36
N ARG A 77 -13.77 12.10 12.23
CA ARG A 77 -15.08 11.53 11.95
C ARG A 77 -14.99 10.04 11.80
N ILE A 78 -16.03 9.35 12.26
CA ILE A 78 -16.15 7.90 12.14
C ILE A 78 -17.55 7.51 11.67
N ALA A 79 -17.61 6.47 10.85
CA ALA A 79 -18.79 5.67 10.57
C ALA A 79 -18.49 4.21 10.89
N ILE A 80 -19.49 3.48 11.35
CA ILE A 80 -19.44 2.01 11.53
C ILE A 80 -20.52 1.41 10.67
N VAL A 81 -20.11 0.57 9.73
CA VAL A 81 -21.00 -0.20 8.86
C VAL A 81 -20.79 -1.68 9.14
N VAL A 82 -21.88 -2.43 9.21
CA VAL A 82 -21.82 -3.89 9.24
C VAL A 82 -22.49 -4.45 8.00
N TYR A 83 -22.09 -5.62 7.58
CA TYR A 83 -22.75 -6.30 6.47
C TYR A 83 -22.85 -7.81 6.70
N ASP A 84 -23.90 -8.35 6.14
CA ASP A 84 -24.21 -9.78 5.99
C ASP A 84 -24.88 -9.97 4.61
N ASN A 85 -26.16 -10.32 4.57
CA ASN A 85 -26.98 -10.32 3.35
C ASN A 85 -27.21 -8.90 2.81
N ASN A 86 -27.07 -7.89 3.66
CA ASN A 86 -27.28 -6.48 3.36
C ASN A 86 -26.32 -5.60 4.19
N ALA A 87 -25.99 -4.43 3.67
CA ALA A 87 -25.26 -3.44 4.46
C ALA A 87 -26.18 -2.69 5.42
N ASN A 88 -25.68 -2.43 6.63
CA ASN A 88 -26.40 -1.66 7.65
C ASN A 88 -25.44 -0.65 8.32
N VAL A 89 -25.80 0.62 8.32
CA VAL A 89 -25.04 1.67 8.99
C VAL A 89 -25.40 1.71 10.46
N VAL A 90 -24.53 1.18 11.30
CA VAL A 90 -24.69 1.15 12.76
C VAL A 90 -24.41 2.52 13.37
N VAL A 91 -23.34 3.17 12.92
CA VAL A 91 -22.94 4.53 13.31
C VAL A 91 -22.83 5.37 12.04
N PRO A 92 -23.78 6.28 11.75
CA PRO A 92 -23.62 7.23 10.63
C PRO A 92 -22.41 8.13 10.84
N SER A 93 -21.80 8.60 9.72
CA SER A 93 -20.60 9.44 9.76
C SER A 93 -20.79 10.68 10.64
N GLN A 94 -20.10 10.69 11.78
CA GLN A 94 -20.19 11.74 12.80
C GLN A 94 -18.84 12.07 13.42
N LYS A 95 -18.72 13.23 14.06
CA LYS A 95 -17.51 13.56 14.85
C LYS A 95 -17.40 12.67 16.08
N VAL A 96 -16.17 12.30 16.45
CA VAL A 96 -15.87 11.42 17.60
C VAL A 96 -15.89 12.24 18.90
N ILE A 97 -17.08 12.74 19.25
CA ILE A 97 -17.28 13.55 20.47
C ILE A 97 -17.67 12.65 21.64
N ASN A 98 -18.64 11.76 21.43
CA ASN A 98 -19.13 10.81 22.44
C ASN A 98 -18.65 9.39 22.12
N LYS A 99 -17.42 9.07 22.52
CA LYS A 99 -16.82 7.74 22.30
C LYS A 99 -17.63 6.62 22.96
N ALA A 100 -18.16 6.85 24.18
CA ALA A 100 -18.89 5.83 24.91
C ALA A 100 -20.13 5.34 24.14
N SER A 101 -20.90 6.25 23.56
CA SER A 101 -22.07 5.88 22.76
C SER A 101 -21.68 5.10 21.47
N ILE A 102 -20.58 5.48 20.83
CA ILE A 102 -20.09 4.76 19.65
C ILE A 102 -19.65 3.35 20.03
N ILE A 103 -18.93 3.20 21.14
CA ILE A 103 -18.45 1.90 21.65
C ILE A 103 -19.64 1.01 22.06
N GLU A 104 -20.68 1.56 22.66
CA GLU A 104 -21.90 0.81 23.00
C GLU A 104 -22.57 0.26 21.73
N MET A 105 -22.69 1.08 20.68
CA MET A 105 -23.23 0.64 19.38
C MET A 105 -22.37 -0.46 18.73
N ILE A 106 -21.04 -0.34 18.77
CA ILE A 106 -20.13 -1.39 18.28
C ILE A 106 -20.33 -2.68 19.09
N SER A 107 -20.43 -2.57 20.42
CA SER A 107 -20.58 -3.74 21.29
C SER A 107 -21.92 -4.49 21.07
N SER A 108 -22.93 -3.78 20.57
CA SER A 108 -24.25 -4.37 20.25
C SER A 108 -24.30 -5.07 18.88
N ILE A 109 -23.21 -5.13 18.13
CA ILE A 109 -23.15 -5.86 16.85
C ILE A 109 -23.22 -7.37 17.14
N HIS A 110 -24.10 -8.07 16.43
CA HIS A 110 -24.30 -9.51 16.49
C HIS A 110 -24.09 -10.13 15.11
N GLU A 111 -23.78 -11.41 15.07
CA GLU A 111 -23.63 -12.21 13.85
C GLU A 111 -24.91 -12.18 12.99
N GLY A 112 -24.71 -12.35 11.69
CA GLY A 112 -25.76 -12.32 10.68
C GLY A 112 -25.72 -13.53 9.74
N GLY A 113 -26.01 -13.31 8.46
CA GLY A 113 -26.21 -14.36 7.46
C GLY A 113 -25.08 -14.53 6.45
N ALA A 114 -25.38 -14.32 5.15
CA ALA A 114 -24.42 -14.42 4.03
C ALA A 114 -23.50 -13.19 3.96
N THR A 115 -22.64 -13.12 2.91
CA THR A 115 -21.55 -12.15 2.83
C THR A 115 -21.69 -11.32 1.55
N ASP A 116 -22.42 -10.18 1.58
CA ASP A 116 -22.43 -9.18 0.53
C ASP A 116 -21.37 -8.10 0.82
N LEU A 117 -20.10 -8.48 0.60
CA LEU A 117 -18.93 -7.65 0.85
C LEU A 117 -19.00 -6.32 0.07
N HIS A 118 -19.43 -6.39 -1.19
CA HIS A 118 -19.50 -5.21 -2.03
C HIS A 118 -20.47 -4.15 -1.50
N SER A 119 -21.69 -4.55 -1.08
CA SER A 119 -22.65 -3.61 -0.51
C SER A 119 -22.15 -3.00 0.80
N GLY A 120 -21.48 -3.81 1.65
CA GLY A 120 -20.85 -3.35 2.88
C GLY A 120 -19.78 -2.29 2.64
N TRP A 121 -18.83 -2.60 1.75
CA TRP A 121 -17.77 -1.67 1.37
C TRP A 121 -18.32 -0.38 0.75
N LEU A 122 -19.28 -0.50 -0.17
CA LEU A 122 -19.90 0.66 -0.83
C LEU A 122 -20.62 1.57 0.17
N ALA A 123 -21.37 1.01 1.11
CA ALA A 123 -22.03 1.78 2.17
C ALA A 123 -21.00 2.52 3.06
N GLY A 124 -19.86 1.88 3.38
CA GLY A 124 -18.76 2.55 4.07
C GLY A 124 -18.17 3.70 3.27
N ALA A 125 -17.95 3.50 1.98
CA ALA A 125 -17.46 4.53 1.08
C ALA A 125 -18.45 5.72 0.94
N GLU A 126 -19.74 5.45 0.89
CA GLU A 126 -20.78 6.49 0.90
C GLU A 126 -20.77 7.31 2.19
N GLU A 127 -20.60 6.69 3.34
CA GLU A 127 -20.50 7.38 4.63
C GLU A 127 -19.26 8.30 4.68
N VAL A 128 -18.13 7.87 4.13
CA VAL A 128 -16.93 8.72 3.97
C VAL A 128 -17.20 9.85 2.99
N ALA A 129 -17.83 9.56 1.84
CA ALA A 129 -18.11 10.53 0.78
C ALA A 129 -19.00 11.69 1.26
N ARG A 130 -19.97 11.43 2.18
CA ARG A 130 -20.85 12.46 2.76
C ARG A 130 -20.10 13.62 3.42
N ASN A 131 -18.93 13.33 3.98
CA ASN A 131 -18.13 14.31 4.70
C ASN A 131 -16.71 14.43 4.12
N LYS A 132 -16.53 14.00 2.86
CA LYS A 132 -15.25 14.09 2.15
C LYS A 132 -14.76 15.54 2.08
N SER A 133 -13.48 15.72 2.39
CA SER A 133 -12.83 17.02 2.33
C SER A 133 -11.38 16.85 1.87
N PRO A 134 -10.84 17.78 1.05
CA PRO A 134 -9.41 17.79 0.75
C PRO A 134 -8.56 18.11 1.99
N LYS A 135 -9.18 18.52 3.10
CA LYS A 135 -8.54 18.82 4.39
C LYS A 135 -8.71 17.67 5.38
N SER A 136 -9.03 16.46 4.93
CA SER A 136 -9.12 15.26 5.75
C SER A 136 -8.57 14.05 5.01
N LEU A 137 -8.04 13.08 5.76
CA LEU A 137 -7.69 11.77 5.25
C LEU A 137 -8.96 10.93 5.22
N ASN A 138 -9.44 10.58 4.02
CA ASN A 138 -10.68 9.85 3.82
C ASN A 138 -10.36 8.37 3.60
N ARG A 139 -10.82 7.50 4.51
CA ARG A 139 -10.43 6.07 4.55
C ARG A 139 -11.63 5.16 4.76
N VAL A 140 -11.61 4.03 4.09
CA VAL A 140 -12.47 2.87 4.37
C VAL A 140 -11.56 1.73 4.83
N LEU A 141 -11.82 1.20 6.02
CA LEU A 141 -11.15 0.00 6.55
C LEU A 141 -12.16 -1.14 6.51
N LEU A 142 -11.92 -2.14 5.67
CA LEU A 142 -12.79 -3.30 5.47
C LEU A 142 -12.22 -4.50 6.22
N LEU A 143 -12.99 -5.00 7.19
CA LEU A 143 -12.67 -6.21 7.97
C LEU A 143 -13.59 -7.34 7.52
N SER A 144 -13.01 -8.44 7.04
CA SER A 144 -13.77 -9.57 6.52
C SER A 144 -12.96 -10.85 6.61
N ASP A 145 -13.65 -11.98 6.77
CA ASP A 145 -13.09 -13.30 6.46
C ASP A 145 -13.16 -13.60 4.94
N GLY A 146 -13.62 -12.65 4.13
CA GLY A 146 -13.32 -12.47 2.70
C GLY A 146 -14.10 -13.29 1.71
N ASN A 147 -15.04 -14.14 2.08
CA ASN A 147 -15.79 -14.93 1.10
C ASN A 147 -17.06 -14.20 0.64
N ALA A 148 -16.90 -13.23 -0.30
CA ALA A 148 -18.04 -12.64 -0.98
C ALA A 148 -18.85 -13.71 -1.71
N ASN A 149 -20.05 -14.00 -1.21
CA ASN A 149 -20.93 -15.05 -1.75
C ASN A 149 -22.33 -14.53 -2.09
N ALA A 150 -22.56 -13.25 -1.95
CA ALA A 150 -23.80 -12.54 -2.28
C ALA A 150 -23.50 -11.20 -2.93
N GLY A 151 -24.47 -10.65 -3.67
CA GLY A 151 -24.35 -9.38 -4.37
C GLY A 151 -23.36 -9.41 -5.52
N GLU A 152 -22.60 -8.33 -5.70
CA GLU A 152 -21.49 -8.29 -6.68
C GLU A 152 -20.26 -9.02 -6.13
N THR A 153 -19.83 -10.05 -6.84
CA THR A 153 -18.69 -10.89 -6.44
C THR A 153 -17.52 -10.83 -7.42
N SER A 154 -17.66 -10.10 -8.53
CA SER A 154 -16.58 -9.92 -9.51
C SER A 154 -15.45 -9.07 -8.95
N SER A 155 -14.28 -9.67 -8.76
CA SER A 155 -13.08 -8.99 -8.29
C SER A 155 -12.71 -7.81 -9.17
N ASP A 156 -12.87 -7.91 -10.49
CA ASP A 156 -12.53 -6.85 -11.43
C ASP A 156 -13.47 -5.65 -11.30
N VAL A 157 -14.77 -5.90 -11.11
CA VAL A 157 -15.77 -4.83 -10.93
C VAL A 157 -15.50 -4.08 -9.63
N ILE A 158 -15.36 -4.81 -8.52
CA ILE A 158 -15.14 -4.23 -7.19
C ILE A 158 -13.81 -3.46 -7.16
N SER A 159 -12.73 -4.05 -7.65
CA SER A 159 -11.41 -3.40 -7.70
C SER A 159 -11.41 -2.15 -8.57
N THR A 160 -12.12 -2.17 -9.71
CA THR A 160 -12.28 -0.97 -10.56
C THR A 160 -13.00 0.16 -9.82
N GLN A 161 -14.02 -0.16 -9.04
CA GLN A 161 -14.74 0.84 -8.24
C GLN A 161 -13.87 1.38 -7.10
N CYS A 162 -13.09 0.53 -6.41
CA CYS A 162 -12.09 0.96 -5.43
C CYS A 162 -11.10 1.96 -6.05
N GLY A 163 -10.63 1.66 -7.26
CA GLY A 163 -9.71 2.53 -7.98
C GLY A 163 -10.31 3.91 -8.31
N LYS A 164 -11.56 3.96 -8.74
CA LYS A 164 -12.26 5.24 -9.01
C LYS A 164 -12.44 6.08 -7.75
N LEU A 165 -12.82 5.46 -6.63
CA LEU A 165 -12.94 6.16 -5.35
C LEU A 165 -11.59 6.65 -4.83
N ALA A 166 -10.51 5.90 -5.05
CA ALA A 166 -9.17 6.31 -4.69
C ALA A 166 -8.71 7.56 -5.48
N GLU A 167 -9.04 7.66 -6.77
CA GLU A 167 -8.82 8.87 -7.58
C GLU A 167 -9.58 10.08 -7.05
N GLU A 168 -10.74 9.84 -6.46
CA GLU A 168 -11.49 10.85 -5.77
C GLU A 168 -10.99 11.14 -4.34
N GLY A 169 -9.93 10.48 -3.88
CA GLY A 169 -9.33 10.67 -2.56
C GLY A 169 -10.01 9.90 -1.43
N ILE A 170 -10.74 8.81 -1.73
CA ILE A 170 -11.25 7.85 -0.73
C ILE A 170 -10.46 6.57 -0.88
N ILE A 171 -9.59 6.30 0.08
CA ILE A 171 -8.67 5.17 0.06
C ILE A 171 -9.27 3.98 0.81
N THR A 172 -9.06 2.76 0.31
CA THR A 172 -9.57 1.53 0.90
C THR A 172 -8.42 0.65 1.36
N SER A 173 -8.39 0.31 2.66
CA SER A 173 -7.53 -0.74 3.22
C SER A 173 -8.36 -1.95 3.61
N THR A 174 -7.78 -3.15 3.54
CA THR A 174 -8.45 -4.41 3.80
C THR A 174 -7.74 -5.23 4.84
N TYR A 175 -8.52 -5.90 5.70
CA TYR A 175 -8.05 -6.75 6.78
C TYR A 175 -8.73 -8.11 6.67
N GLY A 176 -7.97 -9.10 6.20
CA GLY A 176 -8.43 -10.47 6.02
C GLY A 176 -8.27 -11.29 7.29
N LEU A 177 -9.30 -12.04 7.67
CA LEU A 177 -9.32 -12.93 8.85
C LEU A 177 -9.48 -14.39 8.42
N GLY A 178 -8.68 -15.30 9.04
CA GLY A 178 -8.86 -16.76 8.87
C GLY A 178 -8.28 -17.32 7.58
N PHE A 179 -8.38 -18.65 7.38
CA PHE A 179 -7.69 -19.38 6.32
C PHE A 179 -8.45 -19.44 4.99
N ASP A 180 -9.76 -19.27 4.98
CA ASP A 180 -10.64 -19.54 3.83
C ASP A 180 -11.23 -18.26 3.22
N PHE A 181 -10.48 -17.16 3.16
CA PHE A 181 -10.96 -15.92 2.57
C PHE A 181 -10.49 -15.69 1.14
N ASN A 182 -11.22 -14.87 0.38
CA ASN A 182 -10.82 -14.48 -0.98
C ASN A 182 -9.72 -13.41 -0.92
N GLU A 183 -8.50 -13.87 -0.58
CA GLU A 183 -7.33 -13.03 -0.43
C GLU A 183 -7.02 -12.21 -1.69
N SER A 184 -7.22 -12.78 -2.88
CA SER A 184 -6.96 -12.06 -4.13
C SER A 184 -7.90 -10.86 -4.30
N LEU A 185 -9.16 -10.97 -3.91
CA LEU A 185 -10.10 -9.86 -3.92
C LEU A 185 -9.66 -8.75 -2.93
N MET A 186 -9.35 -9.12 -1.69
CA MET A 186 -8.94 -8.17 -0.65
C MET A 186 -7.66 -7.41 -1.03
N ILE A 187 -6.64 -8.12 -1.50
CA ILE A 187 -5.39 -7.51 -2.01
C ILE A 187 -5.67 -6.58 -3.20
N ASN A 188 -6.51 -6.99 -4.15
CA ASN A 188 -6.84 -6.17 -5.31
C ASN A 188 -7.62 -4.91 -4.92
N MET A 189 -8.58 -5.01 -3.99
CA MET A 189 -9.32 -3.86 -3.47
C MET A 189 -8.39 -2.85 -2.80
N ALA A 190 -7.48 -3.30 -1.92
CA ALA A 190 -6.52 -2.44 -1.25
C ALA A 190 -5.55 -1.80 -2.26
N ARG A 191 -4.96 -2.59 -3.15
CA ARG A 191 -4.01 -2.12 -4.16
C ARG A 191 -4.61 -1.08 -5.10
N THR A 192 -5.79 -1.33 -5.66
CA THR A 192 -6.47 -0.38 -6.55
C THR A 192 -7.03 0.80 -5.77
N GLY A 193 -7.46 0.56 -4.53
CA GLY A 193 -7.93 1.56 -3.58
C GLY A 193 -6.83 2.39 -2.94
N LEU A 194 -5.54 2.20 -3.32
CA LEU A 194 -4.36 2.91 -2.81
C LEU A 194 -4.13 2.76 -1.29
N GLY A 195 -4.71 1.73 -0.67
CA GLY A 195 -4.53 1.38 0.74
C GLY A 195 -3.63 0.17 0.95
N GLN A 196 -3.66 -0.38 2.16
CA GLN A 196 -2.88 -1.55 2.56
C GLN A 196 -3.78 -2.78 2.69
N SER A 197 -3.20 -3.96 2.49
CA SER A 197 -3.88 -5.23 2.75
C SER A 197 -3.13 -5.97 3.84
N TYR A 198 -3.83 -6.31 4.90
CA TYR A 198 -3.31 -7.06 6.03
C TYR A 198 -4.03 -8.39 6.15
N TYR A 199 -3.36 -9.36 6.75
CA TYR A 199 -3.90 -10.68 6.99
C TYR A 199 -3.51 -11.17 8.38
N GLY A 200 -4.43 -11.84 9.06
CA GLY A 200 -4.22 -12.54 10.31
C GLY A 200 -4.92 -13.90 10.33
N GLU A 201 -4.23 -14.95 10.79
CA GLU A 201 -4.86 -16.24 11.01
C GLU A 201 -5.91 -16.15 12.14
N THR A 202 -5.57 -15.33 13.13
CA THR A 202 -6.44 -14.96 14.24
C THR A 202 -6.68 -13.45 14.24
N ALA A 203 -7.66 -13.02 14.95
CA ALA A 203 -7.95 -11.62 15.08
C ALA A 203 -6.93 -10.87 15.96
N ASP A 204 -6.25 -11.57 16.88
CA ASP A 204 -5.14 -10.99 17.64
C ASP A 204 -3.98 -10.57 16.70
N ASP A 205 -3.77 -11.32 15.61
CA ASP A 205 -2.75 -11.00 14.60
C ASP A 205 -3.05 -9.72 13.82
N LEU A 206 -4.31 -9.27 13.80
CA LEU A 206 -4.71 -8.03 13.13
C LEU A 206 -4.62 -6.79 14.01
N LEU A 207 -4.51 -6.95 15.33
CA LEU A 207 -4.48 -5.81 16.25
C LEU A 207 -3.24 -4.93 16.02
N ASP A 208 -2.06 -5.56 15.89
CA ASP A 208 -0.80 -4.86 15.64
C ASP A 208 -0.81 -4.14 14.28
N PRO A 209 -1.15 -4.78 13.13
CA PRO A 209 -1.34 -4.10 11.85
C PRO A 209 -2.36 -2.95 11.89
N PHE A 210 -3.45 -3.09 12.65
CA PHE A 210 -4.40 -2.00 12.86
C PHE A 210 -3.77 -0.81 13.58
N GLN A 211 -2.99 -1.08 14.63
CA GLN A 211 -2.29 -0.05 15.37
C GLN A 211 -1.28 0.65 14.48
N GLU A 212 -0.49 -0.11 13.75
CA GLU A 212 0.52 0.42 12.83
C GLU A 212 -0.10 1.31 11.75
N GLU A 213 -1.16 0.84 11.06
CA GLU A 213 -1.83 1.68 10.05
C GLU A 213 -2.46 2.92 10.67
N PHE A 214 -3.11 2.78 11.83
CA PHE A 214 -3.70 3.93 12.49
C PHE A 214 -2.63 4.95 12.92
N ASP A 215 -1.50 4.50 13.45
CA ASP A 215 -0.38 5.36 13.83
C ASP A 215 0.24 6.02 12.59
N LEU A 216 0.34 5.33 11.46
CA LEU A 216 0.74 5.93 10.19
C LEU A 216 -0.26 7.02 9.76
N LEU A 217 -1.56 6.78 9.83
CA LEU A 217 -2.60 7.74 9.44
C LEU A 217 -2.57 9.01 10.29
N ILE A 218 -2.46 8.90 11.62
CA ILE A 218 -2.42 10.08 12.50
C ILE A 218 -1.12 10.88 12.37
N ASN A 219 -0.03 10.25 11.95
CA ASN A 219 1.27 10.87 11.75
C ASN A 219 1.55 11.20 10.26
N THR A 220 0.57 11.02 9.37
CA THR A 220 0.72 11.35 7.94
C THR A 220 0.97 12.84 7.77
N ILE A 221 2.10 13.19 7.14
CA ILE A 221 2.51 14.57 6.84
C ILE A 221 2.45 14.90 5.35
N ALA A 222 2.43 13.88 4.47
CA ALA A 222 2.23 14.04 3.06
C ALA A 222 1.38 12.90 2.50
N TRP A 223 0.48 13.24 1.60
CA TRP A 223 -0.44 12.31 0.98
C TRP A 223 -0.56 12.59 -0.52
N ASN A 224 -1.24 11.70 -1.25
CA ASN A 224 -1.39 11.79 -2.71
C ASN A 224 -0.03 11.91 -3.42
N LEU A 225 0.94 11.06 -2.98
CA LEU A 225 2.28 11.06 -3.54
C LEU A 225 2.25 10.53 -4.97
N LYS A 226 2.78 11.33 -5.90
CA LYS A 226 2.88 10.98 -7.33
C LYS A 226 4.34 11.07 -7.75
N LEU A 227 4.94 9.92 -8.05
CA LEU A 227 6.31 9.81 -8.55
C LEU A 227 6.30 9.78 -10.07
N SER A 228 6.99 10.72 -10.71
CA SER A 228 7.27 10.67 -12.15
C SER A 228 8.71 10.23 -12.40
N ALA A 229 8.91 9.45 -13.47
CA ALA A 229 10.22 8.98 -13.89
C ALA A 229 10.40 9.20 -15.40
N GLU A 230 11.49 9.81 -15.76
CA GLU A 230 11.87 10.10 -17.14
C GLU A 230 13.21 9.45 -17.45
N THR A 231 13.35 8.88 -18.63
CA THR A 231 14.59 8.24 -19.09
C THR A 231 14.98 8.70 -20.49
N PRO A 232 16.28 8.73 -20.81
CA PRO A 232 16.74 8.93 -22.19
C PRO A 232 16.32 7.79 -23.12
N ASN A 233 16.28 8.01 -24.42
CA ASN A 233 15.83 7.05 -25.44
C ASN A 233 16.64 5.74 -25.50
N PHE A 234 17.82 5.68 -24.90
CA PHE A 234 18.64 4.48 -24.81
C PHE A 234 18.41 3.69 -23.53
N VAL A 235 17.44 4.09 -22.71
CA VAL A 235 17.06 3.41 -21.45
C VAL A 235 15.60 3.00 -21.49
N ASP A 236 15.36 1.69 -21.40
CA ASP A 236 14.03 1.16 -21.16
C ASP A 236 13.82 1.02 -19.65
N CYS A 237 12.78 1.66 -19.12
CA CYS A 237 12.47 1.72 -17.70
C CYS A 237 11.18 0.99 -17.40
N SER A 238 11.19 0.15 -16.36
CA SER A 238 9.99 -0.50 -15.84
C SER A 238 9.97 -0.47 -14.32
N LEU A 239 8.81 -0.13 -13.75
CA LEU A 239 8.59 -0.22 -12.30
C LEU A 239 8.42 -1.69 -11.90
N VAL A 240 9.12 -2.11 -10.85
CA VAL A 240 9.03 -3.48 -10.30
C VAL A 240 7.87 -3.61 -9.31
N ASN A 241 7.60 -2.56 -8.53
CA ASN A 241 6.44 -2.48 -7.66
C ASN A 241 5.13 -2.51 -8.48
N LYS A 242 4.07 -3.04 -7.90
CA LYS A 242 2.73 -3.08 -8.51
C LYS A 242 1.91 -1.82 -8.21
N PHE A 243 2.53 -0.64 -8.24
CA PHE A 243 1.83 0.62 -7.99
C PHE A 243 0.91 0.99 -9.15
N LYS A 244 -0.20 1.65 -8.81
CA LYS A 244 -1.13 2.19 -9.79
C LYS A 244 -0.45 3.31 -10.59
N ARG A 245 -0.57 3.25 -11.92
CA ARG A 245 -0.20 4.37 -12.79
C ARG A 245 -1.28 5.45 -12.73
N SER A 246 -0.86 6.69 -12.85
CA SER A 246 -1.79 7.81 -13.03
C SER A 246 -2.47 7.69 -14.40
N GLU A 247 -3.77 7.93 -14.46
CA GLU A 247 -4.51 7.96 -15.72
C GLU A 247 -4.14 9.18 -16.58
N GLU A 248 -3.73 10.28 -15.93
CA GLU A 248 -3.35 11.52 -16.61
C GLU A 248 -1.96 11.45 -17.25
N ASN A 249 -1.05 10.65 -16.67
CA ASN A 249 0.32 10.50 -17.15
C ASN A 249 0.84 9.08 -16.88
N GLN A 250 1.07 8.32 -17.96
CA GLN A 250 1.56 6.93 -17.87
C GLN A 250 2.98 6.79 -17.28
N GLU A 251 3.74 7.89 -17.16
CA GLU A 251 5.08 7.95 -16.54
C GLU A 251 5.00 8.38 -15.08
N CYS A 252 3.81 8.33 -14.47
CA CYS A 252 3.56 8.72 -13.10
C CYS A 252 2.88 7.60 -12.31
N TRP A 253 3.35 7.32 -11.10
CA TRP A 253 2.83 6.28 -10.21
C TRP A 253 2.45 6.85 -8.85
N HIS A 254 1.38 6.32 -8.29
CA HIS A 254 0.97 6.64 -6.93
C HIS A 254 1.80 5.84 -5.93
N LEU A 255 2.45 6.53 -4.99
CA LEU A 255 3.10 5.93 -3.84
C LEU A 255 2.15 5.96 -2.62
N SER A 256 2.51 5.20 -1.59
CA SER A 256 1.83 5.29 -0.28
C SER A 256 2.02 6.67 0.34
N ASP A 257 1.07 7.07 1.19
CA ASP A 257 1.18 8.26 2.01
C ASP A 257 2.42 8.18 2.93
N LEU A 258 2.97 9.32 3.30
CA LEU A 258 4.21 9.44 4.04
C LEU A 258 3.94 9.99 5.43
N ALA A 259 4.23 9.17 6.44
CA ALA A 259 4.20 9.58 7.84
C ALA A 259 5.51 10.28 8.25
N GLU A 260 5.50 10.95 9.38
CA GLU A 260 6.71 11.50 10.01
C GLU A 260 7.70 10.37 10.30
N ASP A 261 8.98 10.60 10.03
CA ASP A 261 10.07 9.61 10.09
C ASP A 261 9.87 8.36 9.19
N GLY A 262 8.86 8.38 8.33
CA GLY A 262 8.57 7.30 7.40
C GLY A 262 9.30 7.44 6.06
N ASP A 263 9.24 6.37 5.27
CA ASP A 263 9.69 6.35 3.88
C ASP A 263 8.65 5.73 2.93
N ALA A 264 8.64 6.21 1.68
CA ALA A 264 7.94 5.63 0.56
C ALA A 264 8.95 5.40 -0.56
N TRP A 265 8.91 4.24 -1.20
CA TRP A 265 9.93 3.89 -2.17
C TRP A 265 9.38 3.15 -3.40
N ALA A 266 10.10 3.29 -4.51
CA ALA A 266 9.82 2.63 -5.76
C ALA A 266 11.11 2.03 -6.35
N LEU A 267 11.05 0.80 -6.82
CA LEU A 267 12.17 0.11 -7.45
C LEU A 267 11.95 0.05 -8.96
N PHE A 268 12.88 0.61 -9.70
CA PHE A 268 12.89 0.57 -11.15
C PHE A 268 13.93 -0.42 -11.67
N LYS A 269 13.55 -1.15 -12.70
CA LYS A 269 14.45 -1.97 -13.51
C LYS A 269 14.78 -1.19 -14.78
N LEU A 270 16.05 -0.89 -15.00
CA LEU A 270 16.57 -0.13 -16.13
C LEU A 270 17.35 -1.06 -17.05
N LYS A 271 16.98 -1.10 -18.32
CA LYS A 271 17.77 -1.72 -19.38
C LYS A 271 18.43 -0.60 -20.16
N VAL A 272 19.74 -0.46 -20.00
CA VAL A 272 20.53 0.62 -20.57
C VAL A 272 21.30 0.08 -21.77
N ARG A 273 20.93 0.50 -22.97
CA ARG A 273 21.73 0.26 -24.18
C ARG A 273 22.93 1.19 -24.16
N ASP A 274 24.13 0.67 -24.40
CA ASP A 274 25.33 1.51 -24.33
C ASP A 274 25.33 2.56 -25.46
N PRO A 275 25.26 3.87 -25.17
CA PRO A 275 25.26 4.86 -26.19
C PRO A 275 26.69 4.99 -26.82
N GLU A 276 26.83 4.72 -28.12
CA GLU A 276 28.11 4.72 -28.84
C GLU A 276 28.93 5.99 -28.57
N ASN A 277 28.28 7.16 -28.56
CA ASN A 277 28.88 8.46 -28.31
C ASN A 277 28.71 8.99 -26.88
N GLY A 278 28.37 8.12 -25.94
CA GLY A 278 28.20 8.50 -24.54
C GLY A 278 29.50 8.90 -23.86
N GLY A 279 29.44 9.95 -23.03
CA GLY A 279 30.56 10.38 -22.19
C GLY A 279 30.94 9.30 -21.12
N GLN A 280 31.90 9.66 -20.27
CA GLN A 280 32.30 8.80 -19.16
C GLN A 280 31.15 8.65 -18.13
N LYS A 281 30.30 9.67 -18.00
CA LYS A 281 29.11 9.68 -17.14
C LYS A 281 27.87 9.92 -17.99
N ILE A 282 26.81 9.15 -17.72
CA ILE A 282 25.53 9.30 -18.41
C ILE A 282 24.38 9.36 -17.39
N GLU A 283 23.41 10.21 -17.66
CA GLU A 283 22.13 10.25 -16.96
C GLU A 283 21.27 9.09 -17.48
N VAL A 284 20.73 8.27 -16.57
CA VAL A 284 19.91 7.09 -16.92
C VAL A 284 18.47 7.18 -16.39
N LEU A 285 18.25 7.99 -15.35
CA LEU A 285 16.93 8.17 -14.75
C LEU A 285 16.85 9.57 -14.15
N ARG A 286 15.66 10.17 -14.25
CA ARG A 286 15.30 11.43 -13.60
C ARG A 286 13.93 11.28 -12.97
N CYS A 287 13.81 11.67 -11.71
CA CYS A 287 12.54 11.54 -10.95
C CYS A 287 12.14 12.87 -10.34
N ASN A 288 10.83 13.11 -10.31
CA ASN A 288 10.19 14.15 -9.52
C ASN A 288 9.11 13.50 -8.66
N LEU A 289 8.91 14.04 -7.45
CA LEU A 289 7.85 13.66 -6.54
C LEU A 289 6.95 14.85 -6.30
N SER A 290 5.66 14.75 -6.65
CA SER A 290 4.64 15.69 -6.21
C SER A 290 3.80 15.07 -5.11
N PHE A 291 3.37 15.87 -4.15
CA PHE A 291 2.59 15.44 -3.00
C PHE A 291 1.79 16.61 -2.42
N GLU A 292 0.76 16.28 -1.68
CA GLU A 292 0.01 17.24 -0.88
C GLU A 292 0.51 17.23 0.56
N THR A 293 0.57 18.40 1.18
CA THR A 293 0.99 18.56 2.58
C THR A 293 0.26 19.75 3.21
N LYS A 294 0.19 19.80 4.54
CA LYS A 294 -0.41 20.91 5.29
C LYS A 294 0.67 21.88 5.75
N ILE A 295 0.60 23.14 5.33
CA ILE A 295 1.51 24.21 5.75
C ILE A 295 0.65 25.38 6.21
N ASP A 296 0.89 25.88 7.43
CA ASP A 296 0.16 27.00 8.03
C ASP A 296 -1.38 26.82 7.96
N GLY A 297 -1.86 25.61 8.21
CA GLY A 297 -3.27 25.26 8.21
C GLY A 297 -3.91 25.09 6.81
N ALA A 298 -3.17 25.32 5.72
CA ALA A 298 -3.62 25.17 4.35
C ALA A 298 -3.01 23.94 3.66
N VAL A 299 -3.81 23.22 2.86
CA VAL A 299 -3.30 22.15 2.00
C VAL A 299 -2.62 22.78 0.79
N GLN A 300 -1.41 22.35 0.51
CA GLN A 300 -0.59 22.80 -0.62
C GLN A 300 0.01 21.61 -1.34
N THR A 301 0.00 21.65 -2.67
CA THR A 301 0.77 20.72 -3.49
C THR A 301 2.22 21.20 -3.57
N LYS A 302 3.15 20.30 -3.29
CA LYS A 302 4.59 20.54 -3.38
C LYS A 302 5.22 19.55 -4.35
N THR A 303 6.36 19.95 -4.91
CA THR A 303 7.16 19.09 -5.77
C THR A 303 8.61 19.13 -5.30
N VAL A 304 9.22 17.96 -5.22
CA VAL A 304 10.66 17.78 -4.93
C VAL A 304 11.30 17.12 -6.14
N GLY A 305 12.47 17.58 -6.51
CA GLY A 305 13.20 17.13 -7.69
C GLY A 305 13.39 18.25 -8.71
N PRO A 306 13.87 17.96 -9.96
CA PRO A 306 14.27 16.63 -10.39
C PRO A 306 15.55 16.12 -9.71
N VAL A 307 15.50 14.86 -9.27
CA VAL A 307 16.69 14.11 -8.83
C VAL A 307 17.12 13.21 -9.97
N LYS A 308 18.44 13.15 -10.23
CA LYS A 308 19.02 12.47 -11.37
C LYS A 308 19.90 11.31 -10.95
N LEU A 309 19.78 10.17 -11.60
CA LEU A 309 20.73 9.08 -11.50
C LEU A 309 21.73 9.19 -12.64
N ILE A 310 22.98 9.51 -12.30
CA ILE A 310 24.09 9.63 -13.24
C ILE A 310 25.11 8.54 -12.90
N LEU A 311 25.45 7.69 -13.87
CA LEU A 311 26.31 6.54 -13.68
C LEU A 311 27.60 6.67 -14.47
N ASP A 312 28.70 6.19 -13.89
CA ASP A 312 29.99 6.07 -14.56
C ASP A 312 29.98 4.88 -15.53
N ARG A 313 30.64 5.03 -16.68
CA ARG A 313 30.88 3.95 -17.65
C ARG A 313 32.29 3.40 -17.46
N LEU A 314 32.40 2.18 -16.97
CA LEU A 314 33.64 1.55 -16.55
C LEU A 314 33.98 0.31 -17.38
N SER A 315 35.25 -0.11 -17.33
CA SER A 315 35.63 -1.41 -17.84
C SER A 315 35.02 -2.54 -17.00
N PRO A 316 34.82 -3.76 -17.55
CA PRO A 316 34.25 -4.89 -16.80
C PRO A 316 34.96 -5.17 -15.47
N ASN A 317 36.29 -5.11 -15.45
CA ASN A 317 37.07 -5.34 -14.23
C ASN A 317 36.81 -4.28 -13.15
N ALA A 318 36.75 -2.99 -13.55
CA ALA A 318 36.47 -1.92 -12.62
C ALA A 318 35.01 -1.97 -12.09
N PHE A 319 34.06 -2.33 -12.95
CA PHE A 319 32.66 -2.53 -12.55
C PHE A 319 32.50 -3.66 -11.54
N ASN A 320 33.15 -4.81 -11.77
CA ASN A 320 33.06 -5.98 -10.90
C ASN A 320 33.71 -5.76 -9.52
N ALA A 321 34.59 -4.76 -9.40
CA ALA A 321 35.20 -4.39 -8.11
C ALA A 321 34.28 -3.51 -7.23
N ILE A 322 33.17 -3.00 -7.78
CA ILE A 322 32.22 -2.18 -7.03
C ILE A 322 31.21 -3.10 -6.33
N ALA A 323 31.08 -2.96 -5.01
CA ALA A 323 30.05 -3.66 -4.25
C ALA A 323 28.65 -3.17 -4.64
N GLU A 324 27.66 -4.03 -4.49
CA GLU A 324 26.25 -3.65 -4.62
C GLU A 324 25.82 -2.84 -3.40
N ASP A 325 24.89 -1.90 -3.61
CA ASP A 325 24.21 -1.20 -2.53
C ASP A 325 23.28 -2.18 -1.81
N GLU A 326 23.50 -2.37 -0.51
CA GLU A 326 22.79 -3.37 0.30
C GLU A 326 21.30 -3.04 0.45
N GLU A 327 20.93 -1.75 0.50
CA GLU A 327 19.52 -1.33 0.58
C GLU A 327 18.79 -1.67 -0.73
N VAL A 328 19.39 -1.34 -1.87
CA VAL A 328 18.81 -1.67 -3.18
C VAL A 328 18.70 -3.18 -3.35
N LYS A 329 19.74 -3.94 -3.00
CA LYS A 329 19.72 -5.39 -3.07
C LYS A 329 18.60 -5.97 -2.22
N ARG A 330 18.48 -5.54 -0.97
CA ARG A 330 17.41 -5.99 -0.07
C ARG A 330 16.02 -5.74 -0.68
N ARG A 331 15.76 -4.54 -1.24
CA ARG A 331 14.48 -4.21 -1.87
C ARG A 331 14.20 -5.03 -3.14
N VAL A 332 15.25 -5.37 -3.90
CA VAL A 332 15.14 -6.30 -5.03
C VAL A 332 14.72 -7.68 -4.54
N ASP A 333 15.39 -8.21 -3.52
CA ASP A 333 15.11 -9.54 -2.97
C ASP A 333 13.70 -9.61 -2.38
N GLU A 334 13.26 -8.60 -1.62
CA GLU A 334 11.90 -8.47 -1.06
C GLU A 334 10.83 -8.55 -2.16
N LEU A 335 10.96 -7.77 -3.24
CA LEU A 335 9.99 -7.77 -4.33
C LEU A 335 10.04 -9.06 -5.18
N MET A 336 11.22 -9.66 -5.35
CA MET A 336 11.34 -10.95 -6.02
C MET A 336 10.65 -12.06 -5.24
N VAL A 337 10.84 -12.11 -3.92
CA VAL A 337 10.18 -13.09 -3.05
C VAL A 337 8.67 -12.87 -3.06
N ALA A 338 8.19 -11.64 -2.91
CA ALA A 338 6.76 -11.33 -2.98
C ALA A 338 6.12 -11.77 -4.32
N ASN A 339 6.81 -11.58 -5.44
CA ASN A 339 6.34 -12.06 -6.75
C ASN A 339 6.30 -13.59 -6.83
N LEU A 340 7.28 -14.27 -6.24
CA LEU A 340 7.30 -15.74 -6.18
C LEU A 340 6.16 -16.27 -5.32
N GLN A 341 5.87 -15.66 -4.18
CA GLN A 341 4.74 -16.01 -3.32
C GLN A 341 3.41 -15.95 -4.08
N GLU A 342 3.16 -14.86 -4.82
CA GLU A 342 1.96 -14.73 -5.64
C GLU A 342 1.87 -15.84 -6.69
N ARG A 343 2.96 -16.12 -7.40
CA ARG A 343 3.00 -17.22 -8.39
C ARG A 343 2.83 -18.61 -7.75
N ALA A 344 3.35 -18.82 -6.55
CA ALA A 344 3.14 -20.07 -5.81
C ALA A 344 1.67 -20.24 -5.44
N ARG A 345 1.02 -19.16 -5.00
CA ARG A 345 -0.41 -19.14 -4.71
C ARG A 345 -1.26 -19.44 -5.94
N GLU A 346 -0.97 -18.79 -7.09
CA GLU A 346 -1.66 -19.09 -8.35
C GLU A 346 -1.51 -20.57 -8.76
N ALA A 347 -0.31 -21.13 -8.62
CA ALA A 347 -0.07 -22.55 -8.89
C ALA A 347 -0.82 -23.47 -7.92
N SER A 348 -0.89 -23.10 -6.64
CA SER A 348 -1.66 -23.82 -5.61
C SER A 348 -3.16 -23.85 -5.95
N LEU A 349 -3.73 -22.72 -6.35
CA LEU A 349 -5.14 -22.63 -6.77
C LEU A 349 -5.45 -23.50 -7.99
N GLN A 350 -4.45 -23.76 -8.84
CA GLN A 350 -4.54 -24.66 -10.00
C GLN A 350 -4.25 -26.13 -9.63
N GLY A 351 -3.88 -26.42 -8.38
CA GLY A 351 -3.50 -27.75 -7.91
C GLY A 351 -2.12 -28.23 -8.42
N ASP A 352 -1.29 -27.34 -8.96
CA ASP A 352 0.04 -27.67 -9.49
C ASP A 352 1.10 -27.60 -8.37
N TRP A 353 1.06 -28.59 -7.48
CA TRP A 353 1.95 -28.68 -6.32
C TRP A 353 3.43 -28.81 -6.70
N ASN A 354 3.75 -29.45 -7.85
CA ASN A 354 5.13 -29.51 -8.33
C ASN A 354 5.69 -28.12 -8.64
N ARG A 355 4.87 -27.28 -9.24
CA ARG A 355 5.24 -25.89 -9.54
C ARG A 355 5.37 -25.05 -8.26
N VAL A 356 4.48 -25.26 -7.28
CA VAL A 356 4.58 -24.62 -5.96
C VAL A 356 5.93 -24.94 -5.32
N GLU A 357 6.32 -26.20 -5.25
CA GLU A 357 7.59 -26.62 -4.65
C GLU A 357 8.81 -26.00 -5.37
N GLN A 358 8.80 -25.97 -6.70
CA GLN A 358 9.87 -25.33 -7.48
C GLN A 358 9.99 -23.82 -7.18
N ILE A 359 8.84 -23.13 -7.07
CA ILE A 359 8.81 -21.70 -6.77
C ILE A 359 9.32 -21.42 -5.35
N ILE A 360 8.90 -22.22 -4.36
CA ILE A 360 9.39 -22.10 -2.97
C ILE A 360 10.90 -22.32 -2.90
N MET A 361 11.43 -23.34 -3.59
CA MET A 361 12.88 -23.57 -3.67
C MET A 361 13.62 -22.38 -4.29
N GLN A 362 13.05 -21.77 -5.32
CA GLN A 362 13.62 -20.56 -5.94
C GLN A 362 13.61 -19.39 -4.95
N GLY A 363 12.52 -19.18 -4.23
CA GLY A 363 12.38 -18.13 -3.22
C GLY A 363 13.39 -18.30 -2.08
N LYS A 364 13.54 -19.50 -1.54
CA LYS A 364 14.54 -19.80 -0.50
C LYS A 364 15.96 -19.50 -0.94
N LYS A 365 16.29 -19.73 -2.22
CA LYS A 365 17.62 -19.38 -2.77
C LYS A 365 17.85 -17.88 -2.84
N ILE A 366 16.81 -17.10 -3.14
CA ILE A 366 16.87 -15.62 -3.16
C ILE A 366 16.94 -15.06 -1.76
N ALA A 367 16.12 -15.60 -0.84
CA ALA A 367 16.08 -15.19 0.57
C ALA A 367 17.45 -15.37 1.28
N GLY A 368 18.25 -16.35 0.85
CA GLY A 368 19.58 -16.59 1.41
C GLY A 368 19.56 -16.75 2.92
N GLU A 369 20.30 -15.91 3.66
CA GLU A 369 20.36 -15.89 5.14
C GLU A 369 19.34 -14.96 5.78
N ASN A 370 18.47 -14.30 4.99
CA ASN A 370 17.44 -13.40 5.52
C ASN A 370 16.27 -14.20 6.11
N GLU A 371 16.28 -14.35 7.45
CA GLU A 371 15.27 -15.12 8.18
C GLU A 371 13.84 -14.62 7.92
N TRP A 372 13.63 -13.31 7.80
CA TRP A 372 12.30 -12.74 7.52
C TRP A 372 11.77 -13.19 6.15
N LEU A 373 12.62 -13.13 5.10
CA LEU A 373 12.27 -13.63 3.78
C LEU A 373 12.08 -15.14 3.73
N GLN A 374 12.84 -15.90 4.52
CA GLN A 374 12.69 -17.35 4.61
C GLN A 374 11.38 -17.76 5.28
N ASN A 375 10.98 -17.04 6.33
CA ASN A 375 9.73 -17.31 7.05
C ASN A 375 8.50 -16.89 6.27
N SER A 376 8.65 -15.98 5.31
CA SER A 376 7.56 -15.51 4.45
C SER A 376 7.26 -16.42 3.25
N LEU A 377 8.08 -17.43 2.99
CA LEU A 377 7.95 -18.40 1.89
C LEU A 377 7.30 -19.70 2.35
#